data_6a5133e04565450907f2b69570aeac89
#
_entry.id   6a5133e04565450907f2b69570aeac89
#
_cell.length_a   1.000
_cell.length_b   1.000
_cell.length_c   1.000
_cell.angle_alpha   90.00
_cell.angle_beta   90.00
_cell.angle_gamma   90.00
#
_symmetry.space_group_name_H-M   'P 1'
#
loop_
_entity.id
_entity.type
_entity.pdbx_description
1 polymer ?
#
loop_
_entity_poly.entity_id
_entity_poly.type
_entity_poly.pdbx_seq_one_letter_code
_entity_poly.pdbx_strand_id
1 'polypeptide(L)'
;MEKHLEPKSLSFEYGGKEITLETGRIARQATAAVLVTVDQTQVLTTVVAKKEADPGKDFFPLAVFYQEKFYAAGKIPGGYFKREARPTEKETLTSRLIDRPIRPLFPDEFKNDVQIMSTVISSDEEFSSDIAAMIGASAALSLSGVPFQGPIGAARVGFIDGSYTLNPSKKIMDQSFLDMVVAGTSEAVLMVESEASELNEDLMLGAVLFGHKSMQIVIDKIKEFKELVGVESWVVEKDEETPKYFAELQSDFSSKIEEAFTIAKKSKRSEAINAIRLEILEKYKDLDELAVGKVMSAFKKLESQIVRKNILSGKPRIDGRDLNTVRQLTVETDVLNRAHGSALFTRGETQALVAATLASPRDAQRLESLDGEMHDHFMLHYNFPAYCVGEIGMPMGPKRREIGHGNLAKRAIKGVLPDFDAFGYTVRVVSEITESNGSSSMATVCGTSLSLMDAGVPLTAPVAGIAMGLIKDGDEFAVLTDILGDEDHLGDMDFKVAGSEKGITALQMDIKIDGINEKIMDEALTSAKEARMHILEKMNEVLSKPKDLASDAPSMQKFMVNKDKIKEIIGKGGSVIKSIQEESGAVVDINDTGEILSLIHISEPTRPERIGYGGVWVKKK
;
A
#
# COMPACT_ATOMS: atom_id res chain seq x y z
N MET A 1 -15.43 22.91 -27.82
CA MET A 1 -14.35 21.93 -28.10
C MET A 1 -13.04 22.56 -28.60
N GLU A 2 -13.07 23.67 -29.36
CA GLU A 2 -11.86 24.28 -29.94
C GLU A 2 -10.97 25.07 -28.95
N LYS A 3 -11.52 25.65 -27.88
CA LYS A 3 -10.79 26.48 -26.91
C LYS A 3 -9.67 25.74 -26.14
N HIS A 4 -9.73 24.39 -26.04
CA HIS A 4 -8.72 23.58 -25.33
C HIS A 4 -7.52 23.18 -26.19
N LEU A 5 -7.50 23.54 -27.45
CA LEU A 5 -6.46 23.18 -28.40
C LEU A 5 -5.35 24.25 -28.53
N GLU A 6 -5.49 25.39 -27.89
CA GLU A 6 -4.44 26.41 -27.82
C GLU A 6 -3.49 26.09 -26.67
N PRO A 7 -2.18 26.03 -26.90
CA PRO A 7 -1.20 25.82 -25.84
C PRO A 7 -1.29 26.91 -24.77
N LYS A 8 -1.48 26.49 -23.51
CA LYS A 8 -1.47 27.37 -22.35
C LYS A 8 -0.54 26.78 -21.30
N SER A 9 0.17 27.62 -20.60
CA SER A 9 1.09 27.21 -19.53
C SER A 9 1.01 28.16 -18.34
N LEU A 10 1.31 27.61 -17.17
CA LEU A 10 1.45 28.32 -15.90
C LEU A 10 2.64 27.75 -15.14
N SER A 11 3.55 28.62 -14.69
CA SER A 11 4.71 28.22 -13.88
C SER A 11 4.62 28.80 -12.47
N PHE A 12 5.13 28.04 -11.50
CA PHE A 12 5.20 28.44 -10.09
C PHE A 12 6.32 27.71 -9.36
N GLU A 13 6.76 28.26 -8.24
CA GLU A 13 7.78 27.62 -7.39
C GLU A 13 7.14 26.69 -6.36
N TYR A 14 7.71 25.48 -6.19
CA TYR A 14 7.27 24.49 -5.21
C TYR A 14 8.44 23.64 -4.72
N GLY A 15 8.74 23.72 -3.41
CA GLY A 15 9.85 22.98 -2.81
C GLY A 15 11.23 23.39 -3.36
N GLY A 16 11.40 24.68 -3.72
CA GLY A 16 12.65 25.21 -4.27
C GLY A 16 12.87 24.88 -5.75
N LYS A 17 11.85 24.37 -6.45
CA LYS A 17 11.88 24.05 -7.89
C LYS A 17 10.74 24.72 -8.63
N GLU A 18 10.96 25.09 -9.89
CA GLU A 18 9.92 25.61 -10.75
C GLU A 18 9.12 24.46 -11.34
N ILE A 19 7.79 24.50 -11.14
CA ILE A 19 6.84 23.59 -11.78
C ILE A 19 6.12 24.32 -12.89
N THR A 20 6.08 23.73 -14.08
CA THR A 20 5.29 24.24 -15.20
C THR A 20 4.18 23.25 -15.54
N LEU A 21 2.94 23.72 -15.56
CA LEU A 21 1.76 23.02 -16.08
C LEU A 21 1.50 23.52 -17.51
N GLU A 22 1.40 22.60 -18.47
CA GLU A 22 1.11 22.92 -19.87
C GLU A 22 -0.06 22.08 -20.37
N THR A 23 -0.98 22.67 -21.15
CA THR A 23 -2.07 21.97 -21.82
C THR A 23 -2.24 22.44 -23.27
N GLY A 24 -3.02 21.68 -24.07
CA GLY A 24 -3.40 22.06 -25.44
C GLY A 24 -2.42 21.65 -26.55
N ARG A 25 -1.17 21.29 -26.24
CA ARG A 25 -0.14 20.92 -27.23
C ARG A 25 -0.10 19.41 -27.52
N ILE A 26 -0.16 18.59 -26.49
CA ILE A 26 0.02 17.13 -26.58
C ILE A 26 -1.29 16.42 -26.18
N ALA A 27 -1.53 15.23 -26.73
CA ALA A 27 -2.69 14.35 -26.44
C ALA A 27 -4.07 15.07 -26.63
N ARG A 28 -4.23 15.80 -27.69
CA ARG A 28 -5.37 16.70 -27.97
C ARG A 28 -6.72 16.00 -28.15
N GLN A 29 -6.76 14.66 -28.25
CA GLN A 29 -8.00 13.86 -28.33
C GLN A 29 -8.51 13.41 -26.95
N ALA A 30 -7.68 13.51 -25.90
CA ALA A 30 -8.13 13.25 -24.55
C ALA A 30 -9.17 14.31 -24.10
N THR A 31 -10.01 13.97 -23.13
CA THR A 31 -10.94 14.94 -22.50
C THR A 31 -10.15 16.12 -21.91
N ALA A 32 -9.01 15.82 -21.26
CA ALA A 32 -8.00 16.78 -20.87
C ALA A 32 -6.61 16.13 -20.86
N ALA A 33 -5.58 16.93 -21.07
CA ALA A 33 -4.18 16.51 -20.97
C ALA A 33 -3.35 17.63 -20.36
N VAL A 34 -2.48 17.28 -19.42
CA VAL A 34 -1.54 18.20 -18.79
C VAL A 34 -0.14 17.60 -18.83
N LEU A 35 0.82 18.36 -19.30
CA LEU A 35 2.24 18.08 -19.16
C LEU A 35 2.75 18.85 -17.94
N VAL A 36 3.25 18.11 -16.95
CA VAL A 36 3.95 18.67 -15.78
C VAL A 36 5.44 18.59 -16.04
N THR A 37 6.12 19.72 -15.97
CA THR A 37 7.58 19.81 -16.09
C THR A 37 8.18 20.36 -14.80
N VAL A 38 9.17 19.66 -14.25
CA VAL A 38 9.97 20.09 -13.10
C VAL A 38 11.44 19.78 -13.43
N ASP A 39 12.26 20.80 -13.61
CA ASP A 39 13.62 20.63 -14.13
C ASP A 39 13.63 19.79 -15.43
N GLN A 40 14.26 18.62 -15.42
CA GLN A 40 14.27 17.69 -16.56
C GLN A 40 13.20 16.59 -16.46
N THR A 41 12.50 16.49 -15.34
CA THR A 41 11.40 15.52 -15.17
C THR A 41 10.14 16.03 -15.86
N GLN A 42 9.55 15.22 -16.75
CA GLN A 42 8.30 15.52 -17.44
C GLN A 42 7.33 14.36 -17.34
N VAL A 43 6.12 14.65 -16.89
CA VAL A 43 5.03 13.68 -16.80
C VAL A 43 3.83 14.17 -17.59
N LEU A 44 3.44 13.41 -18.60
CA LEU A 44 2.22 13.63 -19.37
C LEU A 44 1.07 12.90 -18.69
N THR A 45 0.07 13.62 -18.20
CA THR A 45 -1.16 13.05 -17.65
C THR A 45 -2.35 13.36 -18.53
N THR A 46 -3.10 12.32 -18.89
CA THR A 46 -4.32 12.41 -19.68
C THR A 46 -5.52 11.92 -18.89
N VAL A 47 -6.65 12.58 -19.08
CA VAL A 47 -7.96 12.16 -18.59
C VAL A 47 -8.86 11.91 -19.78
N VAL A 48 -9.51 10.75 -19.82
CA VAL A 48 -10.57 10.42 -20.77
C VAL A 48 -11.80 10.02 -19.97
N ALA A 49 -12.93 10.65 -20.22
CA ALA A 49 -14.18 10.36 -19.55
C ALA A 49 -15.32 10.19 -20.56
N LYS A 50 -16.16 9.16 -20.35
CA LYS A 50 -17.41 9.00 -21.11
C LYS A 50 -18.43 10.05 -20.69
N LYS A 51 -19.23 10.56 -21.64
CA LYS A 51 -20.30 11.52 -21.36
C LYS A 51 -21.50 10.88 -20.66
N GLU A 52 -21.73 9.60 -20.87
CA GLU A 52 -22.85 8.83 -20.36
C GLU A 52 -22.33 7.65 -19.54
N ALA A 53 -23.02 7.32 -18.47
CA ALA A 53 -22.76 6.13 -17.69
C ALA A 53 -23.29 4.89 -18.43
N ASP A 54 -22.60 3.76 -18.32
CA ASP A 54 -23.15 2.50 -18.82
C ASP A 54 -24.32 2.07 -17.94
N PRO A 55 -25.46 1.65 -18.53
CA PRO A 55 -26.64 1.22 -17.77
C PRO A 55 -26.32 0.10 -16.77
N GLY A 56 -26.89 0.15 -15.57
CA GLY A 56 -26.77 -0.90 -14.55
C GLY A 56 -25.49 -0.86 -13.70
N LYS A 57 -24.58 0.09 -13.90
CA LYS A 57 -23.42 0.25 -13.01
C LYS A 57 -23.81 0.90 -11.67
N ASP A 58 -23.51 0.23 -10.59
CA ASP A 58 -23.74 0.67 -9.20
C ASP A 58 -22.52 1.31 -8.53
N PHE A 59 -21.37 1.35 -9.22
CA PHE A 59 -20.11 1.90 -8.73
C PHE A 59 -19.49 2.90 -9.72
N PHE A 60 -18.60 3.75 -9.23
CA PHE A 60 -17.81 4.66 -10.05
C PHE A 60 -16.60 3.96 -10.69
N PRO A 61 -16.59 3.76 -12.03
CA PRO A 61 -15.53 3.04 -12.73
C PRO A 61 -14.35 3.96 -13.06
N LEU A 62 -13.57 4.33 -12.03
CA LEU A 62 -12.31 5.06 -12.19
C LEU A 62 -11.15 4.08 -12.40
N ALA A 63 -10.43 4.25 -13.51
CA ALA A 63 -9.21 3.50 -13.82
C ALA A 63 -8.01 4.44 -13.87
N VAL A 64 -7.01 4.23 -12.99
CA VAL A 64 -5.80 5.03 -12.92
C VAL A 64 -4.59 4.18 -13.31
N PHE A 65 -3.75 4.71 -14.21
CA PHE A 65 -2.53 4.09 -14.67
C PHE A 65 -1.37 5.09 -14.56
N TYR A 66 -0.24 4.59 -14.08
CA TYR A 66 1.04 5.28 -14.10
C TYR A 66 2.05 4.39 -14.83
N GLN A 67 2.86 4.98 -15.69
CA GLN A 67 3.84 4.27 -16.50
C GLN A 67 5.15 5.04 -16.57
N GLU A 68 6.26 4.31 -16.42
CA GLU A 68 7.61 4.81 -16.63
C GLU A 68 8.16 4.27 -17.96
N LYS A 69 8.55 5.18 -18.86
CA LYS A 69 9.16 4.82 -20.14
C LYS A 69 10.68 4.86 -20.03
N PHE A 70 11.36 3.78 -20.39
CA PHE A 70 12.82 3.69 -20.30
C PHE A 70 13.53 4.78 -21.11
N TYR A 71 12.95 5.22 -22.24
CA TYR A 71 13.48 6.34 -23.00
C TYR A 71 13.47 7.68 -22.21
N ALA A 72 12.65 7.81 -21.17
CA ALA A 72 12.65 8.99 -20.30
C ALA A 72 13.99 9.20 -19.59
N ALA A 73 14.73 8.13 -19.33
CA ALA A 73 16.08 8.14 -18.79
C ALA A 73 17.17 7.83 -19.86
N GLY A 74 16.83 7.91 -21.16
CA GLY A 74 17.74 7.59 -22.24
C GLY A 74 18.14 6.11 -22.33
N LYS A 75 17.32 5.20 -21.78
CA LYS A 75 17.62 3.77 -21.67
C LYS A 75 16.73 2.93 -22.60
N ILE A 76 17.18 1.70 -22.88
CA ILE A 76 16.40 0.66 -23.54
C ILE A 76 16.01 -0.37 -22.47
N PRO A 77 14.74 -0.83 -22.40
CA PRO A 77 14.32 -1.82 -21.42
C PRO A 77 15.14 -3.10 -21.53
N GLY A 78 15.41 -3.73 -20.38
CA GLY A 78 15.99 -5.07 -20.31
C GLY A 78 15.08 -6.13 -20.90
N GLY A 79 15.41 -7.38 -20.70
CA GLY A 79 14.65 -8.51 -21.19
C GLY A 79 14.72 -8.72 -22.72
N TYR A 80 14.06 -9.78 -23.20
CA TYR A 80 14.14 -10.24 -24.60
C TYR A 80 13.44 -9.27 -25.57
N PHE A 81 12.24 -8.81 -25.20
CA PHE A 81 11.41 -7.99 -26.11
C PHE A 81 11.84 -6.52 -26.21
N LYS A 82 12.75 -6.05 -25.35
CA LYS A 82 13.20 -4.65 -25.32
C LYS A 82 12.03 -3.64 -25.29
N ARG A 83 10.96 -3.99 -24.58
CA ARG A 83 9.72 -3.21 -24.48
C ARG A 83 9.11 -3.37 -23.10
N GLU A 84 8.58 -2.28 -22.56
CA GLU A 84 7.73 -2.29 -21.36
C GLU A 84 6.48 -3.13 -21.62
N ALA A 85 6.18 -4.06 -20.72
CA ALA A 85 5.07 -5.00 -20.89
C ALA A 85 4.04 -4.86 -19.76
N ARG A 86 4.22 -5.61 -18.66
CA ARG A 86 3.34 -5.52 -17.49
C ARG A 86 3.78 -4.38 -16.58
N PRO A 87 2.83 -3.70 -15.91
CA PRO A 87 3.19 -2.72 -14.91
C PRO A 87 4.10 -3.32 -13.84
N THR A 88 5.12 -2.60 -13.47
CA THR A 88 6.00 -2.92 -12.33
C THR A 88 5.24 -2.74 -11.01
N GLU A 89 5.81 -3.24 -9.92
CA GLU A 89 5.27 -2.99 -8.58
C GLU A 89 5.22 -1.48 -8.28
N LYS A 90 6.31 -0.73 -8.58
CA LYS A 90 6.37 0.72 -8.45
C LYS A 90 5.25 1.43 -9.24
N GLU A 91 5.05 1.08 -10.51
CA GLU A 91 3.98 1.67 -11.34
C GLU A 91 2.58 1.36 -10.78
N THR A 92 2.38 0.15 -10.27
CA THR A 92 1.12 -0.25 -9.63
C THR A 92 0.87 0.54 -8.34
N LEU A 93 1.88 0.72 -7.51
CA LEU A 93 1.80 1.47 -6.26
C LEU A 93 1.56 2.96 -6.52
N THR A 94 2.29 3.56 -7.47
CA THR A 94 2.07 4.97 -7.86
C THR A 94 0.68 5.19 -8.44
N SER A 95 0.16 4.25 -9.24
CA SER A 95 -1.24 4.31 -9.70
C SER A 95 -2.22 4.37 -8.52
N ARG A 96 -1.94 3.66 -7.41
CA ARG A 96 -2.74 3.69 -6.19
C ARG A 96 -2.57 5.00 -5.41
N LEU A 97 -1.37 5.57 -5.36
CA LEU A 97 -1.13 6.89 -4.76
C LEU A 97 -1.97 7.98 -5.44
N ILE A 98 -2.15 7.89 -6.76
CA ILE A 98 -2.99 8.83 -7.53
C ILE A 98 -4.49 8.54 -7.31
N ASP A 99 -4.92 7.28 -7.36
CA ASP A 99 -6.33 6.86 -7.29
C ASP A 99 -6.97 7.22 -5.94
N ARG A 100 -6.28 6.92 -4.83
CA ARG A 100 -6.84 6.97 -3.47
C ARG A 100 -7.33 8.37 -3.05
N PRO A 101 -6.58 9.46 -3.20
CA PRO A 101 -7.04 10.80 -2.83
C PRO A 101 -8.03 11.42 -3.83
N ILE A 102 -8.11 10.89 -5.05
CA ILE A 102 -8.97 11.43 -6.12
C ILE A 102 -10.37 10.82 -6.06
N ARG A 103 -10.47 9.52 -5.83
CA ARG A 103 -11.72 8.76 -5.89
C ARG A 103 -12.83 9.30 -4.98
N PRO A 104 -12.59 9.67 -3.72
CA PRO A 104 -13.63 10.18 -2.83
C PRO A 104 -14.16 11.58 -3.23
N LEU A 105 -13.47 12.28 -4.13
CA LEU A 105 -13.84 13.62 -4.58
C LEU A 105 -14.80 13.64 -5.78
N PHE A 106 -15.40 12.50 -6.11
CA PHE A 106 -16.48 12.45 -7.09
C PHE A 106 -17.83 12.26 -6.41
N PRO A 107 -18.90 12.93 -6.89
CA PRO A 107 -20.25 12.71 -6.37
C PRO A 107 -20.69 11.26 -6.52
N ASP A 108 -21.45 10.75 -5.54
CA ASP A 108 -21.98 9.38 -5.56
C ASP A 108 -22.83 9.08 -6.80
N GLU A 109 -23.47 10.10 -7.36
CA GLU A 109 -24.32 10.01 -8.55
C GLU A 109 -23.52 9.86 -9.84
N PHE A 110 -22.23 10.21 -9.84
CA PHE A 110 -21.38 10.14 -11.04
C PHE A 110 -20.84 8.73 -11.26
N LYS A 111 -21.41 8.04 -12.24
CA LYS A 111 -21.09 6.62 -12.59
C LYS A 111 -20.43 6.47 -13.97
N ASN A 112 -20.01 7.56 -14.59
CA ASN A 112 -19.37 7.53 -15.90
C ASN A 112 -17.96 6.94 -15.83
N ASP A 113 -17.55 6.20 -16.87
CA ASP A 113 -16.18 5.71 -16.96
C ASP A 113 -15.19 6.87 -17.05
N VAL A 114 -14.19 6.87 -16.17
CA VAL A 114 -13.06 7.80 -16.19
C VAL A 114 -11.75 7.04 -16.16
N GLN A 115 -10.87 7.38 -17.09
CA GLN A 115 -9.51 6.84 -17.13
C GLN A 115 -8.49 7.98 -16.99
N ILE A 116 -7.56 7.81 -16.07
CA ILE A 116 -6.40 8.67 -15.87
C ILE A 116 -5.16 7.86 -16.26
N MET A 117 -4.31 8.43 -17.11
CA MET A 117 -3.03 7.84 -17.47
C MET A 117 -1.93 8.88 -17.33
N SER A 118 -1.01 8.64 -16.40
CA SER A 118 0.19 9.44 -16.20
C SER A 118 1.39 8.68 -16.76
N THR A 119 2.14 9.29 -17.68
CA THR A 119 3.29 8.68 -18.34
C THR A 119 4.51 9.55 -18.12
N VAL A 120 5.55 8.99 -17.52
CA VAL A 120 6.86 9.64 -17.38
C VAL A 120 7.56 9.58 -18.73
N ILE A 121 7.78 10.75 -19.34
CA ILE A 121 8.38 10.90 -20.68
C ILE A 121 9.77 11.52 -20.67
N SER A 122 10.17 12.11 -19.54
CA SER A 122 11.53 12.53 -19.22
C SER A 122 11.73 12.42 -17.72
N SER A 123 12.90 12.01 -17.24
CA SER A 123 13.17 11.80 -15.83
C SER A 123 14.61 12.12 -15.48
N ASP A 124 14.78 12.84 -14.38
CA ASP A 124 16.05 12.99 -13.67
C ASP A 124 15.92 12.45 -12.23
N GLU A 125 16.99 12.50 -11.48
CA GLU A 125 17.02 12.03 -10.09
C GLU A 125 16.64 13.13 -9.06
N GLU A 126 16.33 14.34 -9.51
CA GLU A 126 16.19 15.52 -8.66
C GLU A 126 14.75 15.76 -8.18
N PHE A 127 13.75 15.25 -8.91
CA PHE A 127 12.34 15.38 -8.52
C PHE A 127 11.56 14.08 -8.72
N SER A 128 10.73 13.75 -7.74
CA SER A 128 9.96 12.52 -7.76
C SER A 128 8.84 12.56 -8.80
N SER A 129 8.90 11.68 -9.79
CA SER A 129 7.92 11.62 -10.89
C SER A 129 6.51 11.24 -10.43
N ASP A 130 6.34 10.57 -9.28
CA ASP A 130 5.04 10.25 -8.71
C ASP A 130 4.32 11.51 -8.18
N ILE A 131 5.04 12.45 -7.53
CA ILE A 131 4.47 13.75 -7.10
C ILE A 131 4.07 14.57 -8.33
N ALA A 132 4.91 14.62 -9.37
CA ALA A 132 4.55 15.27 -10.63
C ALA A 132 3.31 14.63 -11.28
N ALA A 133 3.17 13.29 -11.22
CA ALA A 133 2.01 12.56 -11.73
C ALA A 133 0.72 12.86 -10.93
N MET A 134 0.82 12.97 -9.60
CA MET A 134 -0.31 13.34 -8.74
C MET A 134 -0.79 14.78 -9.03
N ILE A 135 0.13 15.73 -9.17
CA ILE A 135 -0.16 17.11 -9.57
C ILE A 135 -0.79 17.14 -10.97
N GLY A 136 -0.22 16.38 -11.90
CA GLY A 136 -0.73 16.26 -13.27
C GLY A 136 -2.14 15.67 -13.34
N ALA A 137 -2.43 14.65 -12.52
CA ALA A 137 -3.76 14.04 -12.44
C ALA A 137 -4.80 15.01 -11.89
N SER A 138 -4.44 15.74 -10.82
CA SER A 138 -5.30 16.78 -10.23
C SER A 138 -5.59 17.90 -11.23
N ALA A 139 -4.56 18.41 -11.91
CA ALA A 139 -4.70 19.46 -12.92
C ALA A 139 -5.52 18.98 -14.12
N ALA A 140 -5.23 17.79 -14.67
CA ALA A 140 -5.96 17.26 -15.83
C ALA A 140 -7.43 16.99 -15.51
N LEU A 141 -7.77 16.47 -14.33
CA LEU A 141 -9.16 16.33 -13.88
C LEU A 141 -9.84 17.69 -13.76
N SER A 142 -9.18 18.68 -13.18
CA SER A 142 -9.71 20.04 -13.04
C SER A 142 -10.01 20.70 -14.40
N LEU A 143 -9.24 20.31 -15.44
CA LEU A 143 -9.42 20.79 -16.82
C LEU A 143 -10.36 19.92 -17.67
N SER A 144 -10.80 18.76 -17.20
CA SER A 144 -11.64 17.83 -17.98
C SER A 144 -13.12 18.20 -18.03
N GLY A 145 -13.55 19.01 -17.09
CA GLY A 145 -14.96 19.36 -16.89
C GLY A 145 -15.76 18.31 -16.12
N VAL A 146 -15.20 17.12 -15.82
CA VAL A 146 -15.90 16.12 -14.98
C VAL A 146 -16.19 16.72 -13.58
N PRO A 147 -17.20 16.19 -12.84
CA PRO A 147 -17.62 16.73 -11.54
C PRO A 147 -16.64 16.37 -10.43
N PHE A 148 -15.38 16.73 -10.60
CA PHE A 148 -14.29 16.52 -9.64
C PHE A 148 -14.28 17.66 -8.61
N GLN A 149 -14.46 17.33 -7.33
CA GLN A 149 -14.52 18.27 -6.20
C GLN A 149 -13.14 18.66 -5.65
N GLY A 150 -12.08 18.45 -6.45
CA GLY A 150 -10.75 18.97 -6.19
C GLY A 150 -10.59 20.44 -6.55
N PRO A 151 -9.32 20.91 -6.75
CA PRO A 151 -8.09 20.10 -6.93
C PRO A 151 -7.50 19.55 -5.62
N ILE A 152 -6.64 18.55 -5.79
CA ILE A 152 -5.75 18.09 -4.72
C ILE A 152 -4.33 18.58 -4.97
N GLY A 153 -3.58 18.79 -3.86
CA GLY A 153 -2.14 18.88 -3.86
C GLY A 153 -1.50 17.55 -3.44
N ALA A 154 -0.21 17.43 -3.65
CA ALA A 154 0.60 16.32 -3.17
C ALA A 154 1.99 16.81 -2.76
N ALA A 155 2.54 16.23 -1.71
CA ALA A 155 3.86 16.53 -1.17
C ALA A 155 4.56 15.24 -0.74
N ARG A 156 5.86 15.13 -1.01
CA ARG A 156 6.73 14.15 -0.36
C ARG A 156 7.47 14.84 0.78
N VAL A 157 7.44 14.24 1.95
CA VAL A 157 8.07 14.79 3.16
C VAL A 157 9.15 13.84 3.64
N GLY A 158 10.38 14.33 3.73
CA GLY A 158 11.49 13.69 4.42
C GLY A 158 11.70 14.28 5.81
N PHE A 159 12.41 13.55 6.68
CA PHE A 159 12.86 14.02 7.99
C PHE A 159 14.36 13.78 8.13
N ILE A 160 15.14 14.85 8.10
CA ILE A 160 16.60 14.83 7.99
C ILE A 160 17.16 15.89 8.94
N ASP A 161 18.17 15.53 9.73
CA ASP A 161 18.83 16.43 10.69
C ASP A 161 17.84 17.16 11.62
N GLY A 162 16.76 16.46 12.03
CA GLY A 162 15.74 17.00 12.94
C GLY A 162 14.75 17.96 12.28
N SER A 163 14.71 18.06 10.96
CA SER A 163 13.85 18.97 10.20
C SER A 163 13.08 18.27 9.08
N TYR A 164 11.85 18.74 8.83
CA TYR A 164 11.07 18.28 7.66
C TYR A 164 11.61 18.93 6.38
N THR A 165 11.73 18.13 5.34
CA THR A 165 12.19 18.55 4.01
C THR A 165 11.11 18.24 2.98
N LEU A 166 10.73 19.25 2.18
CA LEU A 166 9.73 19.12 1.12
C LEU A 166 10.34 18.60 -0.17
N ASN A 167 9.78 17.57 -0.75
CA ASN A 167 10.17 16.96 -2.03
C ASN A 167 11.69 16.78 -2.16
N PRO A 168 12.35 16.13 -1.19
CA PRO A 168 13.79 15.93 -1.25
C PRO A 168 14.17 15.11 -2.49
N SER A 169 15.35 15.40 -3.08
CA SER A 169 15.89 14.56 -4.15
C SER A 169 16.20 13.15 -3.62
N LYS A 170 16.32 12.18 -4.51
CA LYS A 170 16.59 10.79 -4.15
C LYS A 170 17.81 10.65 -3.23
N LYS A 171 18.91 11.33 -3.55
CA LYS A 171 20.14 11.30 -2.74
C LYS A 171 19.94 11.81 -1.31
N ILE A 172 19.07 12.79 -1.15
CA ILE A 172 18.71 13.35 0.16
C ILE A 172 17.76 12.40 0.88
N MET A 173 16.81 11.79 0.15
CA MET A 173 15.87 10.81 0.70
C MET A 173 16.56 9.56 1.26
N ASP A 174 17.65 9.10 0.67
CA ASP A 174 18.44 7.96 1.17
C ASP A 174 19.01 8.18 2.60
N GLN A 175 19.09 9.43 3.05
CA GLN A 175 19.53 9.82 4.41
C GLN A 175 18.37 10.15 5.35
N SER A 176 17.15 10.06 4.85
CA SER A 176 15.96 10.44 5.59
C SER A 176 15.46 9.33 6.51
N PHE A 177 15.04 9.69 7.73
CA PHE A 177 14.33 8.81 8.64
C PHE A 177 12.84 8.66 8.32
N LEU A 178 12.34 9.42 7.33
CA LEU A 178 10.95 9.42 6.89
C LEU A 178 10.89 9.55 5.37
N ASP A 179 10.11 8.69 4.73
CA ASP A 179 9.57 8.89 3.39
C ASP A 179 8.06 8.88 3.48
N MET A 180 7.44 10.07 3.38
CA MET A 180 5.99 10.23 3.51
C MET A 180 5.43 10.97 2.31
N VAL A 181 4.39 10.42 1.71
CA VAL A 181 3.55 11.10 0.70
C VAL A 181 2.25 11.53 1.36
N VAL A 182 1.93 12.82 1.25
CA VAL A 182 0.69 13.44 1.73
C VAL A 182 -0.06 14.01 0.53
N ALA A 183 -1.36 13.75 0.44
CA ALA A 183 -2.24 14.35 -0.54
C ALA A 183 -3.58 14.77 0.08
N GLY A 184 -4.15 15.85 -0.44
CA GLY A 184 -5.42 16.37 0.06
C GLY A 184 -5.90 17.61 -0.69
N THR A 185 -7.03 18.13 -0.22
CA THR A 185 -7.62 19.39 -0.69
C THR A 185 -7.06 20.60 0.07
N SER A 186 -7.57 21.79 -0.23
CA SER A 186 -7.24 23.00 0.55
C SER A 186 -7.64 22.88 2.02
N GLU A 187 -8.67 22.11 2.33
CA GLU A 187 -9.28 22.06 3.65
C GLU A 187 -8.76 20.88 4.48
N ALA A 188 -8.36 19.77 3.81
CA ALA A 188 -8.11 18.54 4.53
C ALA A 188 -7.15 17.57 3.82
N VAL A 189 -6.45 16.78 4.64
CA VAL A 189 -5.68 15.62 4.20
C VAL A 189 -6.65 14.50 3.83
N LEU A 190 -6.41 13.86 2.67
CA LEU A 190 -7.20 12.73 2.18
C LEU A 190 -6.42 11.42 2.16
N MET A 191 -5.11 11.48 1.96
CA MET A 191 -4.26 10.29 1.87
C MET A 191 -2.89 10.57 2.46
N VAL A 192 -2.41 9.63 3.26
CA VAL A 192 -1.03 9.56 3.71
C VAL A 192 -0.49 8.15 3.47
N GLU A 193 0.76 8.09 3.03
CA GLU A 193 1.49 6.83 2.91
C GLU A 193 2.95 7.05 3.29
N SER A 194 3.45 6.26 4.27
CA SER A 194 4.82 6.48 4.77
C SER A 194 5.58 5.20 5.08
N GLU A 195 6.89 5.34 5.01
CA GLU A 195 7.91 4.49 5.61
C GLU A 195 8.70 5.35 6.60
N ALA A 196 8.99 4.83 7.80
CA ALA A 196 9.70 5.58 8.83
C ALA A 196 10.68 4.67 9.60
N SER A 197 11.71 5.27 10.16
CA SER A 197 12.70 4.60 11.01
C SER A 197 12.38 4.85 12.49
N GLU A 198 11.31 4.19 13.00
CA GLU A 198 10.88 4.23 14.40
C GLU A 198 10.65 5.66 14.92
N LEU A 199 9.98 6.52 14.15
CA LEU A 199 9.61 7.88 14.56
C LEU A 199 8.41 7.88 15.51
N ASN A 200 8.40 8.83 16.47
CA ASN A 200 7.27 8.98 17.38
C ASN A 200 6.05 9.60 16.70
N GLU A 201 4.90 9.50 17.36
CA GLU A 201 3.60 9.94 16.85
C GLU A 201 3.56 11.45 16.55
N ASP A 202 4.18 12.29 17.38
CA ASP A 202 4.21 13.75 17.21
C ASP A 202 4.99 14.15 15.94
N LEU A 203 6.13 13.48 15.69
CA LEU A 203 6.90 13.70 14.46
C LEU A 203 6.14 13.26 13.20
N MET A 204 5.40 12.14 13.29
CA MET A 204 4.57 11.68 12.18
C MET A 204 3.42 12.65 11.91
N LEU A 205 2.71 13.11 12.93
CA LEU A 205 1.65 14.11 12.82
C LEU A 205 2.19 15.43 12.25
N GLY A 206 3.31 15.92 12.79
CA GLY A 206 3.97 17.13 12.30
C GLY A 206 4.35 17.04 10.83
N ALA A 207 4.81 15.87 10.35
CA ALA A 207 5.13 15.65 8.94
C ALA A 207 3.88 15.72 8.03
N VAL A 208 2.75 15.16 8.48
CA VAL A 208 1.47 15.26 7.75
C VAL A 208 1.03 16.72 7.63
N LEU A 209 1.05 17.48 8.74
CA LEU A 209 0.67 18.89 8.75
C LEU A 209 1.62 19.75 7.90
N PHE A 210 2.93 19.47 7.95
CA PHE A 210 3.92 20.13 7.11
C PHE A 210 3.66 19.90 5.62
N GLY A 211 3.40 18.64 5.23
CA GLY A 211 3.07 18.28 3.85
C GLY A 211 1.79 18.95 3.36
N HIS A 212 0.72 18.92 4.18
CA HIS A 212 -0.56 19.55 3.85
C HIS A 212 -0.43 21.08 3.68
N LYS A 213 0.28 21.74 4.59
CA LYS A 213 0.54 23.18 4.48
C LYS A 213 1.37 23.53 3.24
N SER A 214 2.38 22.71 2.95
CA SER A 214 3.30 22.99 1.83
C SER A 214 2.64 22.84 0.47
N MET A 215 1.68 21.91 0.30
CA MET A 215 1.03 21.67 -1.00
C MET A 215 -0.07 22.69 -1.36
N GLN A 216 -0.42 23.62 -0.47
CA GLN A 216 -1.49 24.61 -0.74
C GLN A 216 -1.21 25.44 -1.99
N ILE A 217 0.04 25.82 -2.23
CA ILE A 217 0.42 26.56 -3.44
C ILE A 217 0.08 25.79 -4.72
N VAL A 218 0.23 24.45 -4.73
CA VAL A 218 -0.11 23.60 -5.88
C VAL A 218 -1.61 23.67 -6.16
N ILE A 219 -2.44 23.58 -5.11
CA ILE A 219 -3.90 23.65 -5.21
C ILE A 219 -4.34 25.00 -5.80
N ASP A 220 -3.80 26.09 -5.28
CA ASP A 220 -4.14 27.45 -5.75
C ASP A 220 -3.72 27.66 -7.20
N LYS A 221 -2.55 27.14 -7.59
CA LYS A 221 -2.06 27.24 -8.97
C LYS A 221 -2.84 26.36 -9.95
N ILE A 222 -3.35 25.21 -9.52
CA ILE A 222 -4.27 24.43 -10.36
C ILE A 222 -5.61 25.15 -10.56
N LYS A 223 -6.14 25.81 -9.51
CA LYS A 223 -7.35 26.67 -9.64
C LYS A 223 -7.12 27.81 -10.65
N GLU A 224 -6.01 28.54 -10.50
CA GLU A 224 -5.62 29.61 -11.44
C GLU A 224 -5.48 29.07 -12.87
N PHE A 225 -4.86 27.90 -13.05
CA PHE A 225 -4.70 27.27 -14.36
C PHE A 225 -6.04 26.85 -14.97
N LYS A 226 -6.99 26.35 -14.16
CA LYS A 226 -8.36 26.06 -14.60
C LYS A 226 -9.08 27.33 -15.11
N GLU A 227 -8.97 28.43 -14.38
CA GLU A 227 -9.53 29.71 -14.78
C GLU A 227 -8.90 30.24 -16.08
N LEU A 228 -7.57 30.15 -16.20
CA LEU A 228 -6.84 30.53 -17.42
C LEU A 228 -7.33 29.74 -18.64
N VAL A 229 -7.61 28.44 -18.50
CA VAL A 229 -8.09 27.60 -19.59
C VAL A 229 -9.57 27.85 -19.90
N GLY A 230 -10.38 28.16 -18.90
CA GLY A 230 -11.79 28.49 -19.04
C GLY A 230 -12.66 27.27 -19.36
N VAL A 231 -12.58 26.25 -18.51
CA VAL A 231 -13.29 24.96 -18.67
C VAL A 231 -14.71 25.04 -18.10
N GLU A 232 -15.69 24.54 -18.85
CA GLU A 232 -17.06 24.36 -18.39
C GLU A 232 -17.22 23.00 -17.69
N SER A 233 -17.81 23.02 -16.48
CA SER A 233 -18.11 21.81 -15.72
C SER A 233 -19.31 21.07 -16.29
N TRP A 234 -19.26 19.73 -16.27
CA TRP A 234 -20.41 18.91 -16.63
C TRP A 234 -21.49 19.03 -15.58
N VAL A 235 -22.73 19.01 -16.03
CA VAL A 235 -23.89 18.97 -15.15
C VAL A 235 -24.15 17.53 -14.75
N VAL A 236 -24.22 17.27 -13.45
CA VAL A 236 -24.66 15.97 -12.91
C VAL A 236 -26.15 16.08 -12.60
N GLU A 237 -26.92 15.15 -13.15
CA GLU A 237 -28.32 15.05 -12.81
C GLU A 237 -28.49 14.61 -11.36
N LYS A 238 -29.36 15.32 -10.62
CA LYS A 238 -29.65 14.94 -9.23
C LYS A 238 -30.56 13.71 -9.21
N ASP A 239 -30.18 12.75 -8.39
CA ASP A 239 -31.02 11.59 -8.12
C ASP A 239 -32.14 11.96 -7.12
N GLU A 240 -33.35 12.09 -7.61
CA GLU A 240 -34.54 12.40 -6.80
C GLU A 240 -35.27 11.14 -6.28
N GLU A 241 -34.93 9.96 -6.79
CA GLU A 241 -35.65 8.72 -6.47
C GLU A 241 -35.04 7.99 -5.30
N THR A 242 -33.72 7.92 -5.21
CA THR A 242 -33.01 7.25 -4.08
C THR A 242 -33.44 7.79 -2.71
N PRO A 243 -33.65 9.13 -2.50
CA PRO A 243 -34.17 9.64 -1.24
C PRO A 243 -35.61 9.16 -0.91
N LYS A 244 -36.43 8.93 -1.91
CA LYS A 244 -37.82 8.40 -1.71
C LYS A 244 -37.74 6.94 -1.26
N TYR A 245 -36.96 6.10 -1.96
CA TYR A 245 -36.72 4.71 -1.56
C TYR A 245 -36.11 4.64 -0.18
N PHE A 246 -35.17 5.53 0.16
CA PHE A 246 -34.58 5.58 1.48
C PHE A 246 -35.63 5.78 2.59
N ALA A 247 -36.53 6.73 2.44
CA ALA A 247 -37.62 7.00 3.41
C ALA A 247 -38.55 5.79 3.58
N GLU A 248 -38.91 5.11 2.49
CA GLU A 248 -39.74 3.90 2.52
C GLU A 248 -39.01 2.75 3.24
N LEU A 249 -37.74 2.48 2.88
CA LEU A 249 -36.93 1.42 3.51
C LEU A 249 -36.68 1.72 4.99
N GLN A 250 -36.47 2.98 5.34
CA GLN A 250 -36.29 3.40 6.74
C GLN A 250 -37.54 3.08 7.57
N SER A 251 -38.76 3.34 7.03
CA SER A 251 -40.00 3.00 7.72
C SER A 251 -40.19 1.49 7.92
N ASP A 252 -39.86 0.69 6.91
CA ASP A 252 -40.27 -0.70 6.83
C ASP A 252 -39.22 -1.67 7.38
N PHE A 253 -37.92 -1.33 7.28
CA PHE A 253 -36.81 -2.26 7.51
C PHE A 253 -35.81 -1.83 8.59
N SER A 254 -35.85 -0.59 9.14
CA SER A 254 -34.88 -0.11 10.11
C SER A 254 -34.72 -1.06 11.30
N SER A 255 -35.85 -1.50 11.92
CA SER A 255 -35.79 -2.39 13.09
C SER A 255 -35.14 -3.74 12.79
N LYS A 256 -35.41 -4.33 11.60
CA LYS A 256 -34.83 -5.59 11.17
C LYS A 256 -33.31 -5.45 10.94
N ILE A 257 -32.90 -4.33 10.35
CA ILE A 257 -31.48 -4.04 10.10
C ILE A 257 -30.76 -3.79 11.42
N GLU A 258 -31.34 -3.03 12.35
CA GLU A 258 -30.77 -2.84 13.69
C GLU A 258 -30.58 -4.18 14.42
N GLU A 259 -31.58 -5.07 14.38
CA GLU A 259 -31.48 -6.40 14.98
C GLU A 259 -30.37 -7.24 14.32
N ALA A 260 -30.28 -7.23 12.99
CA ALA A 260 -29.23 -7.96 12.27
C ALA A 260 -27.82 -7.47 12.66
N PHE A 261 -27.60 -6.18 12.88
CA PHE A 261 -26.32 -5.63 13.31
C PHE A 261 -26.00 -5.87 14.79
N THR A 262 -26.88 -6.48 15.58
CA THR A 262 -26.53 -6.99 16.93
C THR A 262 -25.88 -8.37 16.90
N ILE A 263 -25.87 -9.04 15.75
CA ILE A 263 -25.30 -10.38 15.58
C ILE A 263 -23.77 -10.26 15.47
N ALA A 264 -23.04 -10.63 16.52
CA ALA A 264 -21.58 -10.48 16.57
C ALA A 264 -20.85 -11.33 15.51
N LYS A 265 -21.30 -12.57 15.25
CA LYS A 265 -20.65 -13.47 14.29
C LYS A 265 -20.92 -13.04 12.85
N LYS A 266 -19.86 -12.72 12.07
CA LYS A 266 -19.93 -12.19 10.70
C LYS A 266 -20.81 -13.05 9.77
N SER A 267 -20.61 -14.37 9.73
CA SER A 267 -21.37 -15.26 8.82
C SER A 267 -22.88 -15.18 9.06
N LYS A 268 -23.30 -15.25 10.35
CA LYS A 268 -24.71 -15.16 10.72
C LYS A 268 -25.32 -13.79 10.47
N ARG A 269 -24.55 -12.73 10.72
CA ARG A 269 -24.95 -11.35 10.41
C ARG A 269 -25.16 -11.17 8.91
N SER A 270 -24.21 -11.66 8.09
CA SER A 270 -24.33 -11.61 6.63
C SER A 270 -25.54 -12.39 6.11
N GLU A 271 -25.85 -13.56 6.70
CA GLU A 271 -27.06 -14.31 6.38
C GLU A 271 -28.33 -13.52 6.70
N ALA A 272 -28.40 -12.87 7.87
CA ALA A 272 -29.54 -12.04 8.27
C ALA A 272 -29.71 -10.83 7.35
N ILE A 273 -28.64 -10.12 7.04
CA ILE A 273 -28.67 -8.98 6.11
C ILE A 273 -29.08 -9.42 4.69
N ASN A 274 -28.57 -10.55 4.21
CA ASN A 274 -28.98 -11.09 2.91
C ASN A 274 -30.47 -11.49 2.88
N ALA A 275 -31.02 -12.02 3.96
CA ALA A 275 -32.45 -12.30 4.04
C ALA A 275 -33.29 -11.03 3.92
N ILE A 276 -32.89 -9.94 4.60
CA ILE A 276 -33.55 -8.62 4.47
C ILE A 276 -33.42 -8.11 3.05
N ARG A 277 -32.24 -8.21 2.44
CA ARG A 277 -31.99 -7.83 1.05
C ARG A 277 -32.91 -8.54 0.07
N LEU A 278 -33.10 -9.85 0.23
CA LEU A 278 -34.00 -10.64 -0.61
C LEU A 278 -35.47 -10.23 -0.42
N GLU A 279 -35.89 -9.89 0.81
CA GLU A 279 -37.24 -9.37 1.09
C GLU A 279 -37.47 -8.02 0.40
N ILE A 280 -36.46 -7.14 0.41
CA ILE A 280 -36.49 -5.86 -0.31
C ILE A 280 -36.59 -6.11 -1.82
N LEU A 281 -35.76 -6.98 -2.38
CA LEU A 281 -35.80 -7.29 -3.82
C LEU A 281 -37.16 -7.87 -4.26
N GLU A 282 -37.78 -8.72 -3.44
CA GLU A 282 -39.12 -9.24 -3.72
C GLU A 282 -40.20 -8.13 -3.66
N LYS A 283 -40.07 -7.19 -2.69
CA LYS A 283 -40.99 -6.03 -2.61
C LYS A 283 -40.93 -5.14 -3.86
N TYR A 284 -39.77 -4.99 -4.46
CA TYR A 284 -39.52 -4.10 -5.61
C TYR A 284 -39.26 -4.85 -6.93
N LYS A 285 -39.69 -6.11 -7.04
CA LYS A 285 -39.45 -6.97 -8.20
C LYS A 285 -40.03 -6.49 -9.53
N ASP A 286 -41.05 -5.63 -9.48
CA ASP A 286 -41.72 -5.09 -10.66
C ASP A 286 -41.02 -3.84 -11.22
N LEU A 287 -39.97 -3.35 -10.56
CA LEU A 287 -39.17 -2.22 -11.03
C LEU A 287 -38.16 -2.68 -12.09
N ASP A 288 -37.74 -1.75 -12.94
CA ASP A 288 -36.63 -1.98 -13.87
C ASP A 288 -35.26 -2.09 -13.13
N GLU A 289 -34.26 -2.56 -13.82
CA GLU A 289 -32.91 -2.80 -13.26
C GLU A 289 -32.27 -1.53 -12.67
N LEU A 290 -32.51 -0.36 -13.31
CA LEU A 290 -31.98 0.92 -12.86
C LEU A 290 -32.64 1.35 -11.52
N ALA A 291 -33.94 1.22 -11.42
CA ALA A 291 -34.67 1.54 -10.19
C ALA A 291 -34.34 0.58 -9.05
N VAL A 292 -34.16 -0.72 -9.34
CA VAL A 292 -33.66 -1.71 -8.35
C VAL A 292 -32.24 -1.31 -7.86
N GLY A 293 -31.37 -0.84 -8.74
CA GLY A 293 -30.06 -0.32 -8.36
C GLY A 293 -30.15 0.86 -7.37
N LYS A 294 -31.12 1.80 -7.58
CA LYS A 294 -31.38 2.92 -6.66
C LYS A 294 -31.92 2.45 -5.29
N VAL A 295 -32.82 1.46 -5.30
CA VAL A 295 -33.31 0.83 -4.05
C VAL A 295 -32.15 0.20 -3.26
N MET A 296 -31.23 -0.52 -3.93
CA MET A 296 -30.07 -1.11 -3.28
C MET A 296 -29.08 -0.06 -2.77
N SER A 297 -28.93 1.06 -3.46
CA SER A 297 -28.13 2.20 -2.98
C SER A 297 -28.77 2.82 -1.72
N ALA A 298 -30.09 2.99 -1.71
CA ALA A 298 -30.82 3.46 -0.53
C ALA A 298 -30.72 2.49 0.66
N PHE A 299 -30.76 1.18 0.41
CA PHE A 299 -30.54 0.16 1.43
C PHE A 299 -29.13 0.26 2.07
N LYS A 300 -28.08 0.36 1.25
CA LYS A 300 -26.70 0.56 1.75
C LYS A 300 -26.56 1.84 2.59
N LYS A 301 -27.18 2.94 2.17
CA LYS A 301 -27.22 4.20 2.94
C LYS A 301 -27.92 4.02 4.29
N LEU A 302 -28.98 3.24 4.34
CA LEU A 302 -29.72 2.96 5.58
C LEU A 302 -28.90 2.08 6.53
N GLU A 303 -28.24 1.03 6.04
CA GLU A 303 -27.29 0.22 6.82
C GLU A 303 -26.20 1.09 7.45
N SER A 304 -25.57 1.95 6.63
CA SER A 304 -24.53 2.87 7.08
C SER A 304 -25.06 3.82 8.17
N GLN A 305 -26.21 4.43 7.95
CA GLN A 305 -26.79 5.37 8.93
C GLN A 305 -27.07 4.69 10.28
N ILE A 306 -27.63 3.49 10.27
CA ILE A 306 -27.96 2.74 11.49
C ILE A 306 -26.68 2.41 12.29
N VAL A 307 -25.66 1.84 11.64
CA VAL A 307 -24.40 1.48 12.30
C VAL A 307 -23.69 2.72 12.84
N ARG A 308 -23.57 3.76 12.04
CA ARG A 308 -22.92 5.04 12.42
C ARG A 308 -23.61 5.69 13.63
N LYS A 309 -24.94 5.79 13.60
CA LYS A 309 -25.74 6.33 14.70
C LYS A 309 -25.58 5.51 15.97
N ASN A 310 -25.54 4.18 15.88
CA ASN A 310 -25.35 3.33 17.05
C ASN A 310 -23.98 3.59 17.69
N ILE A 311 -22.91 3.67 16.91
CA ILE A 311 -21.55 3.95 17.40
C ILE A 311 -21.47 5.34 18.05
N LEU A 312 -21.94 6.40 17.39
CA LEU A 312 -21.93 7.76 17.92
C LEU A 312 -22.80 7.92 19.18
N SER A 313 -23.88 7.15 19.32
CA SER A 313 -24.70 7.13 20.53
C SER A 313 -24.11 6.34 21.71
N GLY A 314 -22.89 5.81 21.57
CA GLY A 314 -22.21 5.06 22.63
C GLY A 314 -22.72 3.62 22.82
N LYS A 315 -23.49 3.06 21.85
CA LYS A 315 -23.83 1.65 21.86
C LYS A 315 -22.60 0.80 21.53
N PRO A 316 -22.56 -0.47 21.96
CA PRO A 316 -21.51 -1.39 21.55
C PRO A 316 -21.35 -1.46 20.02
N ARG A 317 -20.13 -1.72 19.57
CA ARG A 317 -19.81 -1.96 18.14
C ARG A 317 -20.50 -3.22 17.63
N ILE A 318 -20.42 -3.48 16.33
CA ILE A 318 -21.06 -4.62 15.64
C ILE A 318 -20.76 -5.98 16.29
N ASP A 319 -19.55 -6.14 16.84
CA ASP A 319 -19.12 -7.37 17.53
C ASP A 319 -19.23 -7.29 19.06
N GLY A 320 -19.85 -6.26 19.59
CA GLY A 320 -20.11 -6.07 21.02
C GLY A 320 -18.97 -5.40 21.80
N ARG A 321 -17.84 -5.07 21.16
CA ARG A 321 -16.72 -4.34 21.79
C ARG A 321 -17.05 -2.85 22.03
N ASP A 322 -16.27 -2.24 22.89
CA ASP A 322 -16.13 -0.77 22.99
C ASP A 322 -15.25 -0.20 21.86
N LEU A 323 -14.96 1.09 21.91
CA LEU A 323 -14.19 1.78 20.87
C LEU A 323 -12.70 1.41 20.87
N ASN A 324 -12.13 1.00 22.03
CA ASN A 324 -10.69 0.90 22.25
C ASN A 324 -10.16 -0.54 22.31
N THR A 325 -11.05 -1.52 22.50
CA THR A 325 -10.65 -2.93 22.67
C THR A 325 -10.17 -3.56 21.37
N VAL A 326 -8.97 -4.13 21.36
CA VAL A 326 -8.44 -5.00 20.31
C VAL A 326 -9.10 -6.36 20.41
N ARG A 327 -9.42 -7.00 19.26
CA ARG A 327 -9.96 -8.37 19.21
C ARG A 327 -8.99 -9.38 19.85
N GLN A 328 -9.54 -10.50 20.26
CA GLN A 328 -8.73 -11.61 20.81
C GLN A 328 -7.59 -11.97 19.87
N LEU A 329 -6.39 -12.13 20.43
CA LEU A 329 -5.19 -12.50 19.72
C LEU A 329 -4.81 -13.96 20.02
N THR A 330 -4.43 -14.68 18.97
CA THR A 330 -3.78 -15.98 19.07
C THR A 330 -2.55 -15.96 18.18
N VAL A 331 -1.41 -16.29 18.77
CA VAL A 331 -0.10 -16.22 18.11
C VAL A 331 0.59 -17.56 18.23
N GLU A 332 1.04 -18.09 17.09
CA GLU A 332 1.79 -19.35 17.02
C GLU A 332 3.00 -19.14 16.10
N THR A 333 4.14 -19.73 16.46
CA THR A 333 5.35 -19.76 15.64
C THR A 333 5.75 -21.22 15.39
N ASP A 334 6.63 -21.46 14.39
CA ASP A 334 7.07 -22.80 14.04
C ASP A 334 5.92 -23.73 13.60
N VAL A 335 4.97 -23.20 12.82
CA VAL A 335 3.76 -23.91 12.37
C VAL A 335 3.96 -24.74 11.11
N LEU A 336 5.02 -24.46 10.33
CA LEU A 336 5.31 -25.14 9.05
C LEU A 336 6.61 -25.93 9.15
N ASN A 337 6.53 -27.24 9.02
CA ASN A 337 7.63 -28.19 9.26
C ASN A 337 8.88 -27.99 8.38
N ARG A 338 8.78 -27.28 7.25
CA ARG A 338 9.90 -27.13 6.29
C ARG A 338 10.23 -25.68 5.96
N ALA A 339 9.47 -24.72 6.49
CA ALA A 339 9.82 -23.32 6.36
C ALA A 339 10.96 -22.97 7.32
N HIS A 340 11.86 -22.08 6.92
CA HIS A 340 12.94 -21.63 7.81
C HIS A 340 12.41 -20.86 9.01
N GLY A 341 11.28 -20.17 8.86
CA GLY A 341 10.48 -19.59 9.94
C GLY A 341 9.04 -19.45 9.51
N SER A 342 8.13 -19.58 10.46
CA SER A 342 6.70 -19.46 10.17
C SER A 342 5.91 -18.96 11.37
N ALA A 343 4.82 -18.25 11.11
CA ALA A 343 3.89 -17.79 12.13
C ALA A 343 2.45 -17.89 11.64
N LEU A 344 1.56 -18.24 12.55
CA LEU A 344 0.12 -18.10 12.40
C LEU A 344 -0.36 -17.01 13.35
N PHE A 345 -0.73 -15.87 12.80
CA PHE A 345 -1.24 -14.75 13.55
C PHE A 345 -2.74 -14.60 13.33
N THR A 346 -3.51 -14.72 14.41
CA THR A 346 -4.96 -14.60 14.40
C THR A 346 -5.43 -13.46 15.28
N ARG A 347 -6.26 -12.57 14.73
CA ARG A 347 -6.90 -11.47 15.44
C ARG A 347 -8.41 -11.51 15.19
N GLY A 348 -9.15 -12.08 16.14
CA GLY A 348 -10.57 -12.40 15.93
C GLY A 348 -10.80 -13.27 14.69
N GLU A 349 -11.57 -12.78 13.75
CA GLU A 349 -11.88 -13.44 12.45
C GLU A 349 -10.94 -12.97 11.34
N THR A 350 -9.67 -12.68 11.65
CA THR A 350 -8.63 -12.34 10.65
C THR A 350 -7.37 -13.13 10.96
N GLN A 351 -6.91 -13.94 9.99
CA GLN A 351 -5.79 -14.86 10.17
C GLN A 351 -4.82 -14.76 8.99
N ALA A 352 -3.52 -14.70 9.31
CA ALA A 352 -2.41 -14.72 8.36
C ALA A 352 -1.46 -15.86 8.71
N LEU A 353 -1.24 -16.77 7.77
CA LEU A 353 -0.16 -17.76 7.80
C LEU A 353 1.03 -17.19 7.05
N VAL A 354 2.12 -16.95 7.75
CA VAL A 354 3.31 -16.28 7.19
C VAL A 354 4.51 -17.19 7.25
N ALA A 355 5.17 -17.35 6.11
CA ALA A 355 6.37 -18.17 5.96
C ALA A 355 7.57 -17.31 5.53
N ALA A 356 8.71 -17.47 6.22
CA ALA A 356 9.98 -16.87 5.87
C ALA A 356 10.95 -17.91 5.30
N THR A 357 11.61 -17.54 4.21
CA THR A 357 12.61 -18.36 3.53
C THR A 357 13.91 -17.57 3.41
N LEU A 358 15.00 -18.17 3.83
CA LEU A 358 16.36 -17.64 3.69
C LEU A 358 17.02 -18.28 2.47
N ALA A 359 17.69 -17.48 1.67
CA ALA A 359 18.35 -17.93 0.45
C ALA A 359 19.69 -17.19 0.24
N SER A 360 20.40 -17.55 -0.81
CA SER A 360 21.66 -16.91 -1.15
C SER A 360 21.45 -15.46 -1.65
N PRO A 361 22.45 -14.59 -1.55
CA PRO A 361 22.38 -13.24 -2.14
C PRO A 361 22.11 -13.24 -3.66
N ARG A 362 22.42 -14.33 -4.36
CA ARG A 362 22.12 -14.49 -5.80
C ARG A 362 20.62 -14.62 -6.12
N ASP A 363 19.85 -15.02 -5.11
CA ASP A 363 18.39 -15.15 -5.22
C ASP A 363 17.67 -13.82 -5.00
N ALA A 364 18.41 -12.71 -4.79
CA ALA A 364 17.86 -11.37 -4.69
C ALA A 364 17.08 -11.00 -5.94
N GLN A 365 15.96 -10.31 -5.76
CA GLN A 365 15.14 -9.86 -6.86
C GLN A 365 15.85 -8.75 -7.63
N ARG A 366 16.11 -9.01 -8.92
CA ARG A 366 16.64 -8.00 -9.81
C ARG A 366 15.52 -7.06 -10.26
N LEU A 367 15.64 -5.79 -9.92
CA LEU A 367 14.71 -4.74 -10.29
C LEU A 367 15.37 -3.79 -11.30
N GLU A 368 14.71 -3.58 -12.42
CA GLU A 368 15.11 -2.57 -13.42
C GLU A 368 14.17 -1.37 -13.32
N SER A 369 14.72 -0.17 -13.21
CA SER A 369 13.97 1.09 -13.15
C SER A 369 14.63 2.17 -13.99
N LEU A 370 14.01 3.35 -14.06
CA LEU A 370 14.61 4.52 -14.69
C LEU A 370 15.95 4.90 -14.04
N ASP A 371 16.08 4.68 -12.72
CA ASP A 371 17.29 4.98 -11.96
C ASP A 371 18.42 3.97 -12.19
N GLY A 372 18.10 2.78 -12.69
CA GLY A 372 19.06 1.73 -12.94
C GLY A 372 18.60 0.36 -12.49
N GLU A 373 19.57 -0.53 -12.35
CA GLU A 373 19.39 -1.88 -11.84
C GLU A 373 19.72 -1.91 -10.35
N MET A 374 18.88 -2.56 -9.55
CA MET A 374 19.11 -2.80 -8.14
C MET A 374 18.74 -4.25 -7.78
N HIS A 375 19.34 -4.75 -6.71
CA HIS A 375 19.02 -6.06 -6.15
C HIS A 375 18.30 -5.87 -4.81
N ASP A 376 17.10 -6.45 -4.71
CA ASP A 376 16.29 -6.41 -3.50
C ASP A 376 16.46 -7.72 -2.73
N HIS A 377 17.06 -7.63 -1.57
CA HIS A 377 17.33 -8.77 -0.68
C HIS A 377 16.19 -9.08 0.28
N PHE A 378 15.15 -8.25 0.32
CA PHE A 378 13.96 -8.47 1.13
C PHE A 378 12.69 -8.45 0.28
N MET A 379 12.13 -9.60 0.02
CA MET A 379 10.89 -9.76 -0.72
C MET A 379 9.74 -10.10 0.22
N LEU A 380 8.60 -9.41 0.09
CA LEU A 380 7.38 -9.74 0.79
C LEU A 380 6.21 -9.85 -0.18
N HIS A 381 5.59 -11.03 -0.23
CA HIS A 381 4.43 -11.31 -1.07
C HIS A 381 3.21 -11.58 -0.20
N TYR A 382 2.10 -10.96 -0.56
CA TYR A 382 0.83 -11.05 0.12
C TYR A 382 -0.21 -11.67 -0.81
N ASN A 383 -0.86 -12.72 -0.36
CA ASN A 383 -1.88 -13.45 -1.11
C ASN A 383 -3.23 -13.37 -0.39
N PHE A 384 -4.28 -13.02 -1.14
CA PHE A 384 -5.64 -12.90 -0.64
C PHE A 384 -6.59 -13.77 -1.48
N PRO A 385 -6.60 -15.09 -1.27
CA PRO A 385 -7.47 -16.01 -2.00
C PRO A 385 -8.93 -15.84 -1.60
N ALA A 386 -9.85 -16.12 -2.52
CA ALA A 386 -11.29 -15.90 -2.30
C ALA A 386 -11.84 -16.67 -1.10
N TYR A 387 -11.29 -17.85 -0.78
CA TYR A 387 -11.74 -18.64 0.37
C TYR A 387 -11.57 -17.92 1.72
N CYS A 388 -10.66 -16.95 1.84
CA CYS A 388 -10.45 -16.23 3.11
C CYS A 388 -11.64 -15.34 3.52
N VAL A 389 -12.53 -15.07 2.60
CA VAL A 389 -13.82 -14.39 2.83
C VAL A 389 -15.03 -15.29 2.55
N GLY A 390 -14.81 -16.61 2.33
CA GLY A 390 -15.85 -17.58 2.07
C GLY A 390 -16.41 -17.54 0.65
N GLU A 391 -15.68 -16.95 -0.31
CA GLU A 391 -16.10 -16.84 -1.70
C GLU A 391 -15.42 -17.86 -2.61
N ILE A 392 -16.06 -18.14 -3.75
CA ILE A 392 -15.47 -18.89 -4.85
C ILE A 392 -14.77 -17.91 -5.79
N GLY A 393 -13.50 -18.18 -6.13
CA GLY A 393 -12.74 -17.35 -7.04
C GLY A 393 -11.69 -18.14 -7.82
N MET A 394 -11.36 -17.65 -9.03
CA MET A 394 -10.27 -18.24 -9.80
C MET A 394 -8.92 -17.80 -9.24
N PRO A 395 -7.94 -18.69 -9.09
CA PRO A 395 -6.57 -18.32 -8.74
C PRO A 395 -5.95 -17.56 -9.92
N MET A 396 -5.85 -16.26 -9.78
CA MET A 396 -5.19 -15.36 -10.73
C MET A 396 -3.92 -14.78 -10.09
N GLY A 397 -3.07 -14.16 -10.90
CA GLY A 397 -1.93 -13.40 -10.37
C GLY A 397 -2.36 -12.26 -9.43
N PRO A 398 -1.43 -11.68 -8.67
CA PRO A 398 -1.74 -10.70 -7.64
C PRO A 398 -2.46 -9.47 -8.22
N LYS A 399 -3.54 -9.06 -7.57
CA LYS A 399 -4.29 -7.86 -7.89
C LYS A 399 -3.59 -6.62 -7.32
N ARG A 400 -3.93 -5.43 -7.82
CA ARG A 400 -3.39 -4.15 -7.32
C ARG A 400 -3.52 -3.99 -5.81
N ARG A 401 -4.61 -4.49 -5.21
CA ARG A 401 -4.84 -4.45 -3.76
C ARG A 401 -3.83 -5.34 -3.01
N GLU A 402 -3.56 -6.54 -3.52
CA GLU A 402 -2.59 -7.46 -2.92
C GLU A 402 -1.17 -6.89 -2.96
N ILE A 403 -0.78 -6.29 -4.09
CA ILE A 403 0.51 -5.58 -4.22
C ILE A 403 0.60 -4.44 -3.20
N GLY A 404 -0.46 -3.63 -3.05
CA GLY A 404 -0.49 -2.53 -2.08
C GLY A 404 -0.40 -3.00 -0.62
N HIS A 405 -1.11 -4.08 -0.25
CA HIS A 405 -1.07 -4.64 1.10
C HIS A 405 0.30 -5.27 1.42
N GLY A 406 0.88 -6.00 0.46
CA GLY A 406 2.23 -6.56 0.58
C GLY A 406 3.28 -5.49 0.77
N ASN A 407 3.22 -4.42 -0.04
CA ASN A 407 4.17 -3.31 0.07
C ASN A 407 4.03 -2.55 1.39
N LEU A 408 2.82 -2.34 1.91
CA LEU A 408 2.62 -1.74 3.24
C LEU A 408 3.29 -2.58 4.33
N ALA A 409 3.10 -3.91 4.31
CA ALA A 409 3.76 -4.79 5.27
C ALA A 409 5.29 -4.81 5.10
N LYS A 410 5.79 -4.77 3.85
CA LYS A 410 7.21 -4.67 3.54
C LYS A 410 7.83 -3.41 4.14
N ARG A 411 7.23 -2.25 3.92
CA ARG A 411 7.68 -0.97 4.50
C ARG A 411 7.62 -0.96 6.02
N ALA A 412 6.59 -1.56 6.61
CA ALA A 412 6.44 -1.64 8.06
C ALA A 412 7.62 -2.38 8.74
N ILE A 413 8.21 -3.36 8.06
CA ILE A 413 9.32 -4.16 8.59
C ILE A 413 10.69 -3.58 8.22
N LYS A 414 10.77 -2.82 7.12
CA LYS A 414 12.06 -2.36 6.56
C LYS A 414 12.91 -1.59 7.57
N GLY A 415 12.31 -0.75 8.42
CA GLY A 415 13.02 0.04 9.43
C GLY A 415 13.69 -0.77 10.55
N VAL A 416 13.39 -2.07 10.67
CA VAL A 416 13.94 -2.97 11.70
C VAL A 416 14.74 -4.14 11.12
N LEU A 417 14.89 -4.22 9.80
CA LEU A 417 15.68 -5.25 9.14
C LEU A 417 17.18 -5.08 9.42
N PRO A 418 17.93 -6.17 9.42
CA PRO A 418 19.40 -6.09 9.49
C PRO A 418 19.99 -5.51 8.21
N ASP A 419 21.25 -5.06 8.31
CA ASP A 419 22.08 -4.83 7.13
C ASP A 419 22.30 -6.17 6.39
N PHE A 420 21.81 -6.26 5.16
CA PHE A 420 21.88 -7.49 4.36
C PHE A 420 23.30 -7.85 3.93
N ASP A 421 24.21 -6.89 3.79
CA ASP A 421 25.63 -7.17 3.52
C ASP A 421 26.30 -7.86 4.70
N ALA A 422 25.92 -7.48 5.92
CA ALA A 422 26.41 -8.11 7.14
C ALA A 422 25.69 -9.44 7.43
N PHE A 423 24.37 -9.49 7.24
CA PHE A 423 23.55 -10.70 7.46
C PHE A 423 23.81 -11.77 6.40
N GLY A 424 24.02 -11.36 5.14
CA GLY A 424 24.46 -12.20 4.03
C GLY A 424 23.41 -13.07 3.37
N TYR A 425 22.16 -13.06 3.80
CA TYR A 425 21.05 -13.81 3.18
C TYR A 425 20.14 -12.89 2.41
N THR A 426 19.51 -13.43 1.37
CA THR A 426 18.28 -12.90 0.80
C THR A 426 17.09 -13.52 1.53
N VAL A 427 16.10 -12.71 1.85
CA VAL A 427 14.92 -13.13 2.62
C VAL A 427 13.67 -12.97 1.78
N ARG A 428 12.88 -14.04 1.69
CA ARG A 428 11.56 -14.00 1.07
C ARG A 428 10.49 -14.36 2.09
N VAL A 429 9.53 -13.45 2.31
CA VAL A 429 8.35 -13.68 3.13
C VAL A 429 7.13 -13.83 2.24
N VAL A 430 6.29 -14.81 2.54
CA VAL A 430 4.98 -14.99 1.91
C VAL A 430 3.92 -15.03 2.99
N SER A 431 2.94 -14.13 2.87
CA SER A 431 1.77 -14.10 3.75
C SER A 431 0.54 -14.60 3.02
N GLU A 432 0.02 -15.73 3.46
CA GLU A 432 -1.24 -16.31 3.01
C GLU A 432 -2.36 -15.89 3.96
N ILE A 433 -3.32 -15.13 3.47
CA ILE A 433 -4.49 -14.77 4.26
C ILE A 433 -5.47 -15.92 4.23
N THR A 434 -5.70 -16.53 5.37
CA THR A 434 -6.56 -17.71 5.52
C THR A 434 -7.98 -17.36 6.00
N GLU A 435 -8.13 -16.21 6.69
CA GLU A 435 -9.42 -15.65 7.09
C GLU A 435 -9.33 -14.13 7.14
N SER A 436 -10.41 -13.41 6.75
CA SER A 436 -10.40 -11.94 6.71
C SER A 436 -11.71 -11.30 7.13
N ASN A 437 -11.64 -10.53 8.22
CA ASN A 437 -12.67 -9.61 8.69
C ASN A 437 -12.03 -8.36 9.30
N GLY A 438 -11.44 -7.51 8.45
CA GLY A 438 -10.78 -6.26 8.84
C GLY A 438 -9.26 -6.39 8.98
N SER A 439 -8.57 -5.55 8.24
CA SER A 439 -7.11 -5.33 8.18
C SER A 439 -6.21 -6.57 8.20
N SER A 440 -6.32 -7.38 7.17
CA SER A 440 -5.41 -8.51 6.94
C SER A 440 -3.95 -8.06 6.66
N SER A 441 -3.73 -6.85 6.15
CA SER A 441 -2.38 -6.28 5.98
C SER A 441 -1.66 -6.08 7.33
N MET A 442 -2.38 -5.66 8.37
CA MET A 442 -1.79 -5.51 9.70
C MET A 442 -1.56 -6.85 10.40
N ALA A 443 -2.39 -7.85 10.14
CA ALA A 443 -2.10 -9.24 10.53
C ALA A 443 -0.83 -9.76 9.83
N THR A 444 -0.64 -9.42 8.55
CA THR A 444 0.60 -9.73 7.80
C THR A 444 1.82 -9.07 8.44
N VAL A 445 1.74 -7.82 8.88
CA VAL A 445 2.86 -7.14 9.58
C VAL A 445 3.27 -7.93 10.83
N CYS A 446 2.31 -8.27 11.69
CA CYS A 446 2.57 -9.04 12.92
C CYS A 446 3.14 -10.42 12.61
N GLY A 447 2.53 -11.16 11.68
CA GLY A 447 2.99 -12.48 11.27
C GLY A 447 4.35 -12.45 10.59
N THR A 448 4.67 -11.40 9.82
CA THR A 448 5.99 -11.22 9.19
C THR A 448 7.06 -10.99 10.26
N SER A 449 6.82 -10.10 11.22
CA SER A 449 7.75 -9.87 12.33
C SER A 449 8.06 -11.18 13.06
N LEU A 450 7.04 -11.96 13.39
CA LEU A 450 7.18 -13.25 14.06
C LEU A 450 7.91 -14.29 13.21
N SER A 451 7.52 -14.45 11.94
CA SER A 451 8.13 -15.46 11.05
C SER A 451 9.60 -15.17 10.74
N LEU A 452 10.00 -13.90 10.66
CA LEU A 452 11.40 -13.49 10.51
C LEU A 452 12.21 -13.81 11.78
N MET A 453 11.67 -13.49 12.95
CA MET A 453 12.33 -13.84 14.23
C MET A 453 12.41 -15.35 14.44
N ASP A 454 11.39 -16.09 14.01
CA ASP A 454 11.35 -17.55 14.04
C ASP A 454 12.42 -18.18 13.13
N ALA A 455 12.68 -17.56 11.95
CA ALA A 455 13.75 -17.94 11.03
C ALA A 455 15.17 -17.57 11.51
N GLY A 456 15.29 -16.81 12.61
CA GLY A 456 16.57 -16.33 13.11
C GLY A 456 17.09 -15.06 12.41
N VAL A 457 16.23 -14.32 11.70
CA VAL A 457 16.60 -13.02 11.13
C VAL A 457 16.77 -12.01 12.28
N PRO A 458 17.95 -11.35 12.41
CA PRO A 458 18.23 -10.48 13.56
C PRO A 458 17.56 -9.11 13.42
N LEU A 459 16.22 -9.08 13.55
CA LEU A 459 15.47 -7.83 13.62
C LEU A 459 15.92 -7.00 14.82
N THR A 460 16.02 -5.69 14.67
CA THR A 460 16.38 -4.77 15.77
C THR A 460 15.27 -4.64 16.83
N ALA A 461 14.02 -4.88 16.44
CA ALA A 461 12.85 -4.89 17.31
C ALA A 461 11.68 -5.64 16.63
N PRO A 462 10.75 -6.25 17.41
CA PRO A 462 9.50 -6.74 16.87
C PRO A 462 8.59 -5.58 16.44
N VAL A 463 7.80 -5.82 15.41
CA VAL A 463 6.86 -4.83 14.84
C VAL A 463 5.44 -5.38 14.88
N ALA A 464 4.51 -4.59 15.40
CA ALA A 464 3.08 -4.87 15.32
C ALA A 464 2.35 -3.83 14.47
N GLY A 465 1.19 -4.20 13.95
CA GLY A 465 0.35 -3.31 13.16
C GLY A 465 -1.12 -3.37 13.59
N ILE A 466 -1.79 -2.23 13.51
CA ILE A 466 -3.20 -2.06 13.84
C ILE A 466 -3.91 -1.19 12.80
N ALA A 467 -5.22 -1.39 12.62
CA ALA A 467 -6.07 -0.54 11.80
C ALA A 467 -7.09 0.17 12.66
N MET A 468 -7.12 1.48 12.51
CA MET A 468 -8.06 2.38 13.15
C MET A 468 -9.11 2.82 12.15
N GLY A 469 -10.31 3.14 12.63
CA GLY A 469 -11.38 3.72 11.84
C GLY A 469 -11.91 4.99 12.45
N LEU A 470 -12.79 5.65 11.71
CA LEU A 470 -13.46 6.87 12.15
C LEU A 470 -14.92 6.83 11.73
N ILE A 471 -15.79 7.23 12.63
CA ILE A 471 -17.16 7.63 12.33
C ILE A 471 -17.30 9.08 12.72
N LYS A 472 -17.70 9.95 11.78
CA LYS A 472 -17.85 11.39 12.00
C LYS A 472 -19.18 11.87 11.44
N ASP A 473 -19.94 12.62 12.25
CA ASP A 473 -21.17 13.29 11.81
C ASP A 473 -21.19 14.72 12.40
N GLY A 474 -21.05 15.70 11.51
CA GLY A 474 -20.84 17.09 11.93
C GLY A 474 -19.58 17.22 12.81
N ASP A 475 -19.77 17.70 14.03
CA ASP A 475 -18.70 17.87 15.03
C ASP A 475 -18.51 16.63 15.94
N GLU A 476 -19.45 15.69 15.93
CA GLU A 476 -19.36 14.44 16.68
C GLU A 476 -18.51 13.43 15.93
N PHE A 477 -17.64 12.74 16.64
CA PHE A 477 -16.83 11.68 16.05
C PHE A 477 -16.47 10.59 17.06
N ALA A 478 -16.16 9.42 16.55
CA ALA A 478 -15.64 8.29 17.31
C ALA A 478 -14.49 7.62 16.54
N VAL A 479 -13.35 7.50 17.20
CA VAL A 479 -12.21 6.72 16.71
C VAL A 479 -12.41 5.26 17.11
N LEU A 480 -12.24 4.34 16.17
CA LEU A 480 -12.44 2.91 16.38
C LEU A 480 -11.10 2.19 16.32
N THR A 481 -10.75 1.48 17.38
CA THR A 481 -9.55 0.64 17.42
C THR A 481 -9.86 -0.74 16.86
N ASP A 482 -8.98 -1.26 15.99
CA ASP A 482 -9.10 -2.60 15.38
C ASP A 482 -10.43 -2.80 14.66
N ILE A 483 -10.61 -2.09 13.55
CA ILE A 483 -11.86 -2.11 12.78
C ILE A 483 -12.13 -3.45 12.10
N LEU A 484 -13.41 -3.81 12.05
CA LEU A 484 -13.94 -4.90 11.24
C LEU A 484 -14.06 -4.49 9.77
N GLY A 485 -14.21 -5.49 8.88
CA GLY A 485 -14.44 -5.21 7.47
C GLY A 485 -15.71 -4.39 7.20
N ASP A 486 -16.78 -4.62 7.95
CA ASP A 486 -18.02 -3.85 7.85
C ASP A 486 -17.80 -2.39 8.32
N GLU A 487 -17.04 -2.20 9.39
CA GLU A 487 -16.70 -0.87 9.94
C GLU A 487 -15.75 -0.08 9.00
N ASP A 488 -14.80 -0.75 8.34
CA ASP A 488 -14.01 -0.13 7.27
C ASP A 488 -14.91 0.33 6.11
N HIS A 489 -15.85 -0.51 5.69
CA HIS A 489 -16.73 -0.19 4.57
C HIS A 489 -17.70 0.96 4.87
N LEU A 490 -18.24 1.03 6.09
CA LEU A 490 -19.24 2.01 6.53
C LEU A 490 -18.63 3.26 7.18
N GLY A 491 -17.34 3.22 7.49
CA GLY A 491 -16.60 4.29 8.17
C GLY A 491 -16.02 5.34 7.22
N ASP A 492 -15.49 6.40 7.82
CA ASP A 492 -14.98 7.60 7.16
C ASP A 492 -13.47 7.60 6.98
N MET A 493 -12.75 6.70 7.65
CA MET A 493 -11.30 6.59 7.61
C MET A 493 -10.87 5.13 7.75
N ASP A 494 -9.87 4.73 6.99
CA ASP A 494 -9.05 3.54 7.18
C ASP A 494 -7.61 3.98 7.48
N PHE A 495 -7.18 3.81 8.72
CA PHE A 495 -5.90 4.31 9.22
C PHE A 495 -5.08 3.17 9.81
N LYS A 496 -4.02 2.79 9.11
CA LYS A 496 -3.13 1.70 9.47
C LYS A 496 -1.83 2.25 10.03
N VAL A 497 -1.46 1.78 11.22
CA VAL A 497 -0.22 2.17 11.90
C VAL A 497 0.55 0.92 12.29
N ALA A 498 1.81 0.85 11.85
CA ALA A 498 2.73 -0.21 12.23
C ALA A 498 3.97 0.39 12.91
N GLY A 499 4.57 -0.35 13.84
CA GLY A 499 5.78 0.08 14.52
C GLY A 499 6.21 -0.85 15.64
N SER A 500 7.39 -0.55 16.20
CA SER A 500 7.96 -1.19 17.38
C SER A 500 7.52 -0.46 18.67
N GLU A 501 8.10 -0.85 19.79
CA GLU A 501 7.95 -0.09 21.05
C GLU A 501 8.51 1.33 20.98
N LYS A 502 9.53 1.55 20.15
CA LYS A 502 10.22 2.84 20.05
C LYS A 502 9.48 3.86 19.20
N GLY A 503 8.77 3.40 18.16
CA GLY A 503 8.07 4.32 17.26
C GLY A 503 7.45 3.64 16.05
N ILE A 504 6.90 4.48 15.18
CA ILE A 504 6.19 4.09 13.96
C ILE A 504 7.21 3.75 12.86
N THR A 505 6.97 2.65 12.16
CA THR A 505 7.75 2.22 10.98
C THR A 505 6.98 2.39 9.67
N ALA A 506 5.64 2.36 9.71
CA ALA A 506 4.80 2.67 8.55
C ALA A 506 3.44 3.21 8.99
N LEU A 507 2.93 4.11 8.17
CA LEU A 507 1.60 4.69 8.34
C LEU A 507 0.92 4.77 6.98
N GLN A 508 -0.34 4.33 6.92
CA GLN A 508 -1.19 4.49 5.75
C GLN A 508 -2.56 4.99 6.18
N MET A 509 -3.03 6.10 5.59
CA MET A 509 -4.32 6.68 5.87
C MET A 509 -5.09 6.94 4.58
N ASP A 510 -6.36 6.54 4.58
CA ASP A 510 -7.34 6.81 3.55
C ASP A 510 -8.57 7.44 4.19
N ILE A 511 -8.95 8.62 3.74
CA ILE A 511 -10.10 9.36 4.22
C ILE A 511 -11.16 9.38 3.13
N LYS A 512 -12.40 9.10 3.52
CA LYS A 512 -13.55 8.92 2.61
C LYS A 512 -14.54 10.09 2.68
N ILE A 513 -14.23 11.09 3.51
CA ILE A 513 -15.01 12.32 3.72
C ILE A 513 -14.15 13.54 3.37
N ASP A 514 -14.70 14.74 3.47
CA ASP A 514 -14.02 16.00 3.12
C ASP A 514 -12.74 16.29 3.93
N GLY A 515 -12.50 15.49 4.98
CA GLY A 515 -11.26 15.46 5.74
C GLY A 515 -11.43 15.38 7.24
N ILE A 516 -10.28 15.29 7.91
CA ILE A 516 -10.17 15.24 9.37
C ILE A 516 -9.24 16.36 9.86
N ASN A 517 -9.51 16.81 11.07
CA ASN A 517 -8.69 17.82 11.74
C ASN A 517 -7.54 17.18 12.54
N GLU A 518 -6.62 18.02 13.01
CA GLU A 518 -5.45 17.62 13.80
C GLU A 518 -5.85 16.84 15.06
N LYS A 519 -6.92 17.24 15.75
CA LYS A 519 -7.40 16.57 16.98
C LYS A 519 -7.81 15.12 16.73
N ILE A 520 -8.53 14.84 15.63
CA ILE A 520 -8.95 13.47 15.28
C ILE A 520 -7.72 12.62 14.96
N MET A 521 -6.74 13.19 14.26
CA MET A 521 -5.51 12.50 13.87
C MET A 521 -4.64 12.16 15.10
N ASP A 522 -4.52 13.10 16.04
CA ASP A 522 -3.81 12.89 17.29
C ASP A 522 -4.47 11.79 18.16
N GLU A 523 -5.81 11.83 18.30
CA GLU A 523 -6.56 10.79 19.01
C GLU A 523 -6.40 9.41 18.36
N ALA A 524 -6.45 9.36 17.03
CA ALA A 524 -6.27 8.10 16.28
C ALA A 524 -4.84 7.54 16.44
N LEU A 525 -3.81 8.39 16.42
CA LEU A 525 -2.42 7.99 16.66
C LEU A 525 -2.19 7.49 18.09
N THR A 526 -2.77 8.18 19.08
CA THR A 526 -2.69 7.80 20.50
C THR A 526 -3.33 6.43 20.72
N SER A 527 -4.56 6.22 20.24
CA SER A 527 -5.26 4.94 20.36
C SER A 527 -4.55 3.82 19.59
N ALA A 528 -3.96 4.14 18.42
CA ALA A 528 -3.16 3.20 17.66
C ALA A 528 -1.89 2.78 18.40
N LYS A 529 -1.25 3.69 19.14
CA LYS A 529 -0.08 3.39 19.98
C LYS A 529 -0.45 2.40 21.09
N GLU A 530 -1.52 2.66 21.83
CA GLU A 530 -2.00 1.78 22.91
C GLU A 530 -2.30 0.37 22.37
N ALA A 531 -3.03 0.29 21.26
CA ALA A 531 -3.35 -0.97 20.63
C ALA A 531 -2.10 -1.72 20.11
N ARG A 532 -1.15 -1.01 19.52
CA ARG A 532 0.10 -1.58 19.04
C ARG A 532 0.94 -2.15 20.18
N MET A 533 1.03 -1.42 21.31
CA MET A 533 1.73 -1.89 22.51
C MET A 533 1.10 -3.15 23.07
N HIS A 534 -0.24 -3.22 23.12
CA HIS A 534 -0.96 -4.42 23.56
C HIS A 534 -0.67 -5.62 22.64
N ILE A 535 -0.65 -5.42 21.30
CA ILE A 535 -0.35 -6.49 20.35
C ILE A 535 1.12 -6.94 20.51
N LEU A 536 2.07 -6.01 20.66
CA LEU A 536 3.48 -6.33 20.90
C LEU A 536 3.67 -7.16 22.18
N GLU A 537 2.97 -6.81 23.26
CA GLU A 537 2.99 -7.59 24.50
C GLU A 537 2.59 -9.05 24.23
N LYS A 538 1.48 -9.29 23.50
CA LYS A 538 1.00 -10.63 23.16
C LYS A 538 1.95 -11.37 22.22
N MET A 539 2.57 -10.70 21.28
CA MET A 539 3.60 -11.28 20.42
C MET A 539 4.84 -11.68 21.22
N ASN A 540 5.28 -10.82 22.14
CA ASN A 540 6.45 -11.03 22.99
C ASN A 540 6.26 -12.18 24.02
N GLU A 541 5.03 -12.47 24.44
CA GLU A 541 4.71 -13.67 25.25
C GLU A 541 5.09 -14.96 24.51
N VAL A 542 5.02 -14.98 23.17
CA VAL A 542 5.34 -16.15 22.35
C VAL A 542 6.78 -16.12 21.86
N LEU A 543 7.22 -14.98 21.31
CA LEU A 543 8.58 -14.83 20.77
C LEU A 543 9.06 -13.38 20.93
N SER A 544 9.91 -13.12 21.92
CA SER A 544 10.39 -11.76 22.25
C SER A 544 11.72 -11.39 21.58
N LYS A 545 12.44 -12.36 21.04
CA LYS A 545 13.76 -12.17 20.38
C LYS A 545 13.91 -13.16 19.22
N PRO A 546 14.68 -12.82 18.19
CA PRO A 546 15.01 -13.76 17.15
C PRO A 546 15.61 -15.06 17.72
N LYS A 547 15.19 -16.21 17.18
CA LYS A 547 15.79 -17.52 17.43
C LYS A 547 17.20 -17.57 16.82
N ASP A 548 17.93 -18.64 17.09
CA ASP A 548 19.10 -19.00 16.27
C ASP A 548 18.62 -19.32 14.85
N LEU A 549 19.51 -19.18 13.86
CA LEU A 549 19.20 -19.53 12.48
C LEU A 549 18.63 -20.95 12.40
N ALA A 550 17.55 -21.11 11.64
CA ALA A 550 16.90 -22.40 11.42
C ALA A 550 17.93 -23.46 10.97
N SER A 551 17.84 -24.66 11.51
CA SER A 551 18.83 -25.73 11.25
C SER A 551 18.86 -26.18 9.78
N ASP A 552 17.75 -25.97 9.07
CA ASP A 552 17.59 -26.25 7.63
C ASP A 552 17.82 -25.03 6.72
N ALA A 553 18.10 -23.85 7.32
CA ALA A 553 18.56 -22.70 6.57
C ALA A 553 19.91 -23.00 5.89
N PRO A 554 20.15 -22.43 4.69
CA PRO A 554 21.41 -22.64 4.00
C PRO A 554 22.59 -22.23 4.89
N SER A 555 23.52 -23.18 5.14
CA SER A 555 24.76 -22.87 5.89
C SER A 555 25.66 -22.01 5.01
N MET A 556 26.05 -20.85 5.52
CA MET A 556 26.88 -19.91 4.79
C MET A 556 28.23 -19.71 5.49
N GLN A 557 29.27 -19.75 4.70
CA GLN A 557 30.63 -19.41 5.16
C GLN A 557 31.19 -18.29 4.29
N LYS A 558 31.70 -17.25 4.94
CA LYS A 558 32.33 -16.09 4.32
C LYS A 558 33.79 -16.05 4.68
N PHE A 559 34.68 -15.97 3.70
CA PHE A 559 36.11 -15.85 3.93
C PHE A 559 36.81 -15.05 2.82
N MET A 560 37.91 -14.42 3.16
CA MET A 560 38.71 -13.61 2.24
C MET A 560 39.87 -14.38 1.67
N VAL A 561 40.11 -14.26 0.39
CA VAL A 561 41.31 -14.77 -0.28
C VAL A 561 42.10 -13.62 -0.93
N ASN A 562 43.38 -13.83 -1.16
CA ASN A 562 44.18 -12.86 -1.89
C ASN A 562 43.64 -12.72 -3.31
N LYS A 563 43.50 -11.48 -3.78
CA LYS A 563 43.00 -11.16 -5.13
C LYS A 563 43.75 -11.89 -6.24
N ASP A 564 45.04 -12.10 -6.07
CA ASP A 564 45.86 -12.83 -7.04
C ASP A 564 45.44 -14.32 -7.19
N LYS A 565 44.78 -14.87 -6.17
CA LYS A 565 44.28 -16.25 -6.15
C LYS A 565 42.90 -16.44 -6.76
N ILE A 566 42.16 -15.39 -7.01
CA ILE A 566 40.80 -15.45 -7.59
C ILE A 566 40.83 -16.24 -8.91
N LYS A 567 41.80 -15.94 -9.80
CA LYS A 567 41.92 -16.61 -11.09
C LYS A 567 42.23 -18.11 -10.97
N GLU A 568 43.00 -18.51 -9.95
CA GLU A 568 43.31 -19.92 -9.70
C GLU A 568 42.08 -20.67 -9.17
N ILE A 569 41.26 -20.02 -8.31
CA ILE A 569 40.04 -20.60 -7.74
C ILE A 569 38.95 -20.72 -8.78
N ILE A 570 38.80 -19.74 -9.66
CA ILE A 570 37.84 -19.81 -10.77
C ILE A 570 38.30 -20.85 -11.79
N GLY A 571 39.56 -20.88 -12.12
CA GLY A 571 40.13 -21.76 -13.13
C GLY A 571 39.78 -21.34 -14.56
N LYS A 572 40.39 -21.97 -15.57
CA LYS A 572 40.16 -21.67 -16.98
C LYS A 572 38.70 -22.00 -17.36
N GLY A 573 37.96 -20.99 -17.75
CA GLY A 573 36.55 -21.13 -18.08
C GLY A 573 35.65 -21.55 -16.91
N GLY A 574 36.06 -21.31 -15.68
CA GLY A 574 35.30 -21.67 -14.48
C GLY A 574 35.41 -23.14 -14.06
N SER A 575 36.36 -23.90 -14.61
CA SER A 575 36.45 -25.35 -14.39
C SER A 575 36.75 -25.72 -12.94
N VAL A 576 37.61 -24.97 -12.24
CA VAL A 576 37.99 -25.28 -10.86
C VAL A 576 36.82 -25.00 -9.90
N ILE A 577 36.19 -23.85 -10.02
CA ILE A 577 35.03 -23.51 -9.17
C ILE A 577 33.87 -24.48 -9.38
N LYS A 578 33.61 -24.91 -10.62
CA LYS A 578 32.61 -25.93 -10.93
C LYS A 578 32.92 -27.27 -10.27
N SER A 579 34.18 -27.73 -10.34
CA SER A 579 34.58 -28.96 -9.68
C SER A 579 34.43 -28.87 -8.16
N ILE A 580 34.78 -27.73 -7.57
CA ILE A 580 34.56 -27.49 -6.13
C ILE A 580 33.08 -27.56 -5.77
N GLN A 581 32.21 -26.94 -6.58
CA GLN A 581 30.78 -26.96 -6.36
C GLN A 581 30.18 -28.37 -6.51
N GLU A 582 30.60 -29.12 -7.54
CA GLU A 582 30.13 -30.49 -7.80
C GLU A 582 30.58 -31.46 -6.70
N GLU A 583 31.83 -31.34 -6.21
CA GLU A 583 32.37 -32.22 -5.17
C GLU A 583 31.83 -31.92 -3.77
N SER A 584 31.61 -30.63 -3.44
CA SER A 584 31.15 -30.20 -2.12
C SER A 584 29.61 -30.14 -2.01
N GLY A 585 28.89 -30.02 -3.14
CA GLY A 585 27.48 -29.68 -3.18
C GLY A 585 27.20 -28.24 -2.75
N ALA A 586 28.22 -27.41 -2.56
CA ALA A 586 28.10 -26.03 -2.15
C ALA A 586 28.01 -25.10 -3.39
N VAL A 587 27.21 -24.05 -3.30
CA VAL A 587 27.29 -22.92 -4.21
C VAL A 587 28.42 -22.01 -3.73
N VAL A 588 29.40 -21.74 -4.58
CA VAL A 588 30.55 -20.87 -4.26
C VAL A 588 30.48 -19.61 -5.10
N ASP A 589 30.52 -18.46 -4.44
CA ASP A 589 30.55 -17.15 -5.07
C ASP A 589 31.87 -16.43 -4.72
N ILE A 590 32.41 -15.69 -5.69
CA ILE A 590 33.65 -14.95 -5.51
C ILE A 590 33.46 -13.57 -6.12
N ASN A 591 33.69 -12.53 -5.32
CA ASN A 591 33.68 -11.16 -5.84
C ASN A 591 35.10 -10.68 -6.18
N ASP A 592 35.18 -9.53 -6.87
CA ASP A 592 36.46 -8.94 -7.30
C ASP A 592 37.34 -8.45 -6.14
N THR A 593 36.82 -8.38 -4.93
CA THR A 593 37.59 -8.02 -3.72
C THR A 593 38.33 -9.23 -3.11
N GLY A 594 37.99 -10.45 -3.55
CA GLY A 594 38.54 -11.70 -3.01
C GLY A 594 37.71 -12.30 -1.89
N GLU A 595 36.50 -11.80 -1.70
CA GLU A 595 35.56 -12.40 -0.77
C GLU A 595 34.90 -13.60 -1.41
N ILE A 596 34.96 -14.73 -0.74
CA ILE A 596 34.34 -15.99 -1.13
C ILE A 596 33.14 -16.22 -0.20
N LEU A 597 32.00 -16.44 -0.81
CA LEU A 597 30.79 -16.89 -0.15
C LEU A 597 30.51 -18.33 -0.56
N SER A 598 30.54 -19.24 0.41
CA SER A 598 30.17 -20.65 0.21
C SER A 598 28.84 -20.95 0.89
N LEU A 599 27.91 -21.50 0.15
CA LEU A 599 26.54 -21.78 0.60
C LEU A 599 26.20 -23.24 0.35
N ILE A 600 25.72 -23.93 1.38
CA ILE A 600 25.26 -25.31 1.30
C ILE A 600 23.80 -25.37 1.71
N HIS A 601 22.92 -25.80 0.81
CA HIS A 601 21.54 -26.16 1.14
C HIS A 601 21.53 -27.49 1.89
N ILE A 602 21.14 -27.46 3.15
CA ILE A 602 21.00 -28.68 3.97
C ILE A 602 19.58 -29.21 3.71
N SER A 603 19.43 -30.09 2.71
CA SER A 603 18.12 -30.69 2.37
C SER A 603 17.74 -31.93 3.21
N GLU A 604 18.70 -32.52 3.98
CA GLU A 604 18.47 -33.60 4.93
C GLU A 604 19.58 -33.60 6.01
N PRO A 605 19.34 -34.16 7.20
CA PRO A 605 20.38 -34.35 8.22
C PRO A 605 21.33 -35.47 7.78
N THR A 606 22.06 -35.26 6.70
CA THR A 606 23.00 -36.23 6.17
C THR A 606 24.44 -35.83 6.50
N ARG A 607 24.93 -36.46 7.55
CA ARG A 607 26.34 -36.65 7.96
C ARG A 607 27.16 -35.37 8.23
N PRO A 608 27.44 -35.10 9.51
CA PRO A 608 28.43 -34.09 9.96
C PRO A 608 29.83 -34.25 9.35
N GLU A 609 30.14 -35.42 8.83
CA GLU A 609 31.47 -35.75 8.28
C GLU A 609 31.81 -35.03 6.96
N ARG A 610 30.80 -34.58 6.17
CA ARG A 610 31.08 -33.89 4.90
C ARG A 610 31.32 -32.39 5.04
N ILE A 611 30.82 -31.77 6.11
CA ILE A 611 31.00 -30.32 6.36
C ILE A 611 32.46 -30.02 6.77
N GLY A 612 33.15 -30.98 7.45
CA GLY A 612 34.54 -30.84 7.84
C GLY A 612 35.56 -30.90 6.70
N TYR A 613 35.22 -31.51 5.57
CA TYR A 613 36.15 -31.71 4.47
C TYR A 613 36.23 -30.55 3.47
N GLY A 614 35.16 -29.80 3.29
CA GLY A 614 35.14 -28.62 2.40
C GLY A 614 36.11 -27.52 2.82
N GLY A 615 36.33 -27.34 4.13
CA GLY A 615 37.23 -26.33 4.66
C GLY A 615 38.72 -26.70 4.63
N VAL A 616 39.05 -27.98 4.43
CA VAL A 616 40.46 -28.47 4.47
C VAL A 616 41.17 -28.34 3.13
N TRP A 617 40.45 -28.37 2.02
CA TRP A 617 41.04 -28.33 0.67
C TRP A 617 41.63 -26.98 0.27
N VAL A 618 41.13 -25.88 0.83
CA VAL A 618 41.64 -24.53 0.52
C VAL A 618 42.93 -24.21 1.28
N LYS A 619 43.27 -24.97 2.33
CA LYS A 619 44.50 -24.74 3.12
C LYS A 619 45.73 -25.49 2.63
N LYS A 620 45.65 -26.36 1.63
CA LYS A 620 46.76 -27.22 1.21
C LYS A 620 47.23 -27.03 -0.23
N LYS A 621 47.03 -25.88 -0.85
CA LYS A 621 47.80 -25.52 -2.05
C LYS A 621 48.22 -24.07 -2.04
#